data_87a2fd7372370aeb3e8b5ab640be058e
#
_entry.id   87a2fd7372370aeb3e8b5ab640be058e
#
_cell.length_a   1.000
_cell.length_b   1.000
_cell.length_c   1.000
_cell.angle_alpha   90.00
_cell.angle_beta   90.00
_cell.angle_gamma   90.00
#
_symmetry.space_group_name_H-M   'P 1'
#
loop_
_entity.id
_entity.type
_entity.pdbx_description
1 polymer ?
#
loop_
_entity_poly.entity_id
_entity_poly.type
_entity_poly.pdbx_seq_one_letter_code
_entity_poly.pdbx_strand_id
1 'polypeptide(L)'
;MAEVFQRLLLATEHSEHDAGSDRLAMVMAQRCGLLLAAVLPIISNPEYEAVAPQLAMRAEAIVAARLSGLMQLAANEGVVCEPEVRRGESLFQEIVDEGRRLRSDLIIIRRRGKPGLLANLLVGEMVSQVLAHAPCSVLVTPRFAQMWQRHVLVALD
;
A
#
# COMPACT_ATOMS: atom_id res chain seq x y z
N MET A 1 0.58 -15.40 -23.04
CA MET A 1 -0.44 -14.57 -22.33
C MET A 1 0.17 -13.21 -22.09
N ALA A 2 -0.50 -12.16 -22.52
CA ALA A 2 0.00 -10.83 -22.25
C ALA A 2 0.02 -10.62 -20.73
N GLU A 3 1.17 -10.31 -20.19
CA GLU A 3 1.29 -9.94 -18.78
C GLU A 3 0.55 -8.62 -18.60
N VAL A 4 -0.57 -8.66 -17.88
CA VAL A 4 -1.43 -7.49 -17.68
C VAL A 4 -0.71 -6.44 -16.83
N PHE A 5 0.10 -6.89 -15.86
CA PHE A 5 0.91 -6.03 -15.00
C PHE A 5 2.35 -6.51 -14.98
N GLN A 6 3.29 -5.58 -14.89
CA GLN A 6 4.74 -5.87 -14.82
C GLN A 6 5.40 -5.28 -13.57
N ARG A 7 4.81 -4.26 -12.97
CA ARG A 7 5.39 -3.53 -11.83
C ARG A 7 4.32 -3.19 -10.81
N LEU A 8 4.22 -4.04 -9.79
CA LEU A 8 3.28 -3.88 -8.70
C LEU A 8 3.90 -3.04 -7.58
N LEU A 9 3.14 -2.09 -7.07
CA LEU A 9 3.48 -1.32 -5.87
C LEU A 9 2.39 -1.50 -4.81
N LEU A 10 2.75 -2.04 -3.66
CA LEU A 10 1.91 -2.11 -2.48
C LEU A 10 2.13 -0.87 -1.61
N ALA A 11 1.08 -0.08 -1.39
CA ALA A 11 1.10 0.99 -0.41
C ALA A 11 0.49 0.49 0.90
N THR A 12 1.31 0.33 1.94
CA THR A 12 0.91 -0.28 3.20
C THR A 12 1.56 0.37 4.41
N GLU A 13 0.90 0.33 5.54
CA GLU A 13 1.48 0.56 6.86
C GLU A 13 1.82 -0.76 7.55
N HIS A 14 1.46 -1.88 6.95
CA HIS A 14 1.55 -3.23 7.51
C HIS A 14 0.98 -3.30 8.92
N SER A 15 -0.21 -2.73 9.07
CA SER A 15 -1.02 -2.82 10.29
C SER A 15 -2.05 -3.96 10.16
N GLU A 16 -2.76 -4.26 11.23
CA GLU A 16 -3.85 -5.23 11.19
C GLU A 16 -4.95 -4.89 10.16
N HIS A 17 -5.06 -3.61 9.79
CA HIS A 17 -6.03 -3.13 8.81
C HIS A 17 -5.58 -3.35 7.37
N ASP A 18 -4.29 -3.58 7.14
CA ASP A 18 -3.70 -3.78 5.82
C ASP A 18 -3.61 -5.26 5.42
N ALA A 19 -3.99 -6.19 6.31
CA ALA A 19 -3.83 -7.63 6.08
C ALA A 19 -4.45 -8.13 4.77
N GLY A 20 -5.57 -7.55 4.33
CA GLY A 20 -6.21 -7.90 3.06
C GLY A 20 -5.43 -7.42 1.85
N SER A 21 -5.01 -6.15 1.84
CA SER A 21 -4.21 -5.58 0.75
C SER A 21 -2.84 -6.24 0.63
N ASP A 22 -2.18 -6.46 1.77
CA ASP A 22 -0.87 -7.09 1.82
C ASP A 22 -0.91 -8.50 1.23
N ARG A 23 -1.86 -9.32 1.71
CA ARG A 23 -2.05 -10.69 1.19
C ARG A 23 -2.42 -10.70 -0.29
N LEU A 24 -3.33 -9.81 -0.72
CA LEU A 24 -3.73 -9.73 -2.11
C LEU A 24 -2.56 -9.36 -3.02
N ALA A 25 -1.74 -8.39 -2.61
CA ALA A 25 -0.54 -7.99 -3.34
C ALA A 25 0.47 -9.15 -3.46
N MET A 26 0.69 -9.91 -2.38
CA MET A 26 1.56 -11.09 -2.41
C MET A 26 1.05 -12.16 -3.38
N VAL A 27 -0.27 -12.47 -3.33
CA VAL A 27 -0.88 -13.44 -4.25
C VAL A 27 -0.78 -12.99 -5.70
N MET A 28 -1.00 -11.70 -5.99
CA MET A 28 -0.85 -11.16 -7.34
C MET A 28 0.60 -11.26 -7.82
N ALA A 29 1.56 -10.84 -7.01
CA ALA A 29 2.98 -10.93 -7.34
C ALA A 29 3.40 -12.38 -7.62
N GLN A 30 2.99 -13.31 -6.75
CA GLN A 30 3.27 -14.74 -6.92
C GLN A 30 2.69 -15.29 -8.22
N ARG A 31 1.41 -15.00 -8.51
CA ARG A 31 0.74 -15.51 -9.72
C ARG A 31 1.31 -14.94 -11.02
N CYS A 32 1.77 -13.70 -10.98
CA CYS A 32 2.39 -13.04 -12.13
C CYS A 32 3.91 -13.31 -12.22
N GLY A 33 4.51 -13.96 -11.23
CA GLY A 33 5.96 -14.16 -11.17
C GLY A 33 6.75 -12.86 -11.07
N LEU A 34 6.20 -11.86 -10.36
CA LEU A 34 6.76 -10.53 -10.26
C LEU A 34 7.38 -10.27 -8.89
N LEU A 35 8.38 -9.40 -8.88
CA LEU A 35 8.84 -8.73 -7.68
C LEU A 35 7.75 -7.76 -7.20
N LEU A 36 7.50 -7.72 -5.90
CA LEU A 36 6.60 -6.79 -5.28
C LEU A 36 7.38 -5.63 -4.65
N ALA A 37 7.26 -4.44 -5.23
CA ALA A 37 7.68 -3.24 -4.52
C ALA A 37 6.64 -2.87 -3.46
N ALA A 38 7.10 -2.37 -2.32
CA ALA A 38 6.21 -1.87 -1.28
C ALA A 38 6.68 -0.51 -0.76
N VAL A 39 5.75 0.38 -0.50
CA VAL A 39 6.01 1.68 0.12
C VAL A 39 5.30 1.77 1.46
N LEU A 40 6.06 2.11 2.51
CA LEU A 40 5.57 2.43 3.84
C LEU A 40 5.67 3.97 4.01
N PRO A 41 4.60 4.70 3.73
CA PRO A 41 4.62 6.15 3.85
C PRO A 41 4.46 6.57 5.30
N ILE A 42 5.28 7.52 5.74
CA ILE A 42 5.28 8.04 7.10
C ILE A 42 5.22 9.55 7.05
N ILE A 43 4.36 10.14 7.88
CA ILE A 43 4.40 11.58 8.11
C ILE A 43 5.64 11.91 8.91
N SER A 44 6.45 12.80 8.38
CA SER A 44 7.64 13.35 9.02
C SER A 44 7.49 14.85 9.11
N ASN A 45 7.72 15.36 10.32
CA ASN A 45 7.79 16.78 10.56
C ASN A 45 9.07 17.07 11.38
N PRO A 46 10.11 17.61 10.73
CA PRO A 46 11.41 17.84 11.37
C PRO A 46 11.33 18.73 12.61
N GLU A 47 10.43 19.71 12.64
CA GLU A 47 10.25 20.59 13.81
C GLU A 47 9.70 19.80 15.00
N TYR A 48 8.75 18.91 14.76
CA TYR A 48 8.16 18.07 15.80
C TYR A 48 9.15 17.02 16.33
N GLU A 49 9.95 16.46 15.44
CA GLU A 49 10.98 15.49 15.77
C GLU A 49 12.10 16.10 16.61
N ALA A 50 12.45 17.35 16.36
CA ALA A 50 13.43 18.09 17.15
C ALA A 50 12.93 18.40 18.59
N VAL A 51 11.64 18.64 18.75
CA VAL A 51 11.03 18.94 20.06
C VAL A 51 10.72 17.68 20.86
N ALA A 52 10.43 16.57 20.19
CA ALA A 52 10.04 15.31 20.82
C ALA A 52 10.82 14.09 20.29
N PRO A 53 12.16 14.04 20.47
CA PRO A 53 12.99 12.99 19.89
C PRO A 53 12.62 11.57 20.36
N GLN A 54 12.07 11.44 21.56
CA GLN A 54 11.60 10.14 22.08
C GLN A 54 10.39 9.59 21.29
N LEU A 55 9.53 10.46 20.77
CA LEU A 55 8.40 10.05 19.92
C LEU A 55 8.90 9.62 18.54
N ALA A 56 9.90 10.33 18.00
CA ALA A 56 10.56 9.95 16.77
C ALA A 56 11.21 8.56 16.87
N MET A 57 11.93 8.30 17.95
CA MET A 57 12.54 6.98 18.20
C MET A 57 11.49 5.86 18.29
N ARG A 58 10.35 6.11 18.95
CA ARG A 58 9.26 5.12 19.01
C ARG A 58 8.64 4.87 17.63
N ALA A 59 8.44 5.93 16.85
CA ALA A 59 7.94 5.81 15.49
C ALA A 59 8.88 4.96 14.61
N GLU A 60 10.18 5.19 14.69
CA GLU A 60 11.18 4.39 13.98
C GLU A 60 11.16 2.91 14.40
N ALA A 61 11.02 2.62 15.69
CA ALA A 61 10.90 1.23 16.17
C ALA A 61 9.64 0.53 15.63
N ILE A 62 8.51 1.24 15.57
CA ILE A 62 7.27 0.73 14.98
C ILE A 62 7.46 0.43 13.49
N VAL A 63 8.09 1.34 12.77
CA VAL A 63 8.37 1.17 11.34
C VAL A 63 9.27 -0.03 11.09
N ALA A 64 10.33 -0.18 11.86
CA ALA A 64 11.25 -1.33 11.76
C ALA A 64 10.51 -2.66 12.00
N ALA A 65 9.63 -2.72 12.99
CA ALA A 65 8.81 -3.89 13.25
C ALA A 65 7.83 -4.21 12.10
N ARG A 66 7.20 -3.19 11.54
CA ARG A 66 6.29 -3.33 10.38
C ARG A 66 7.04 -3.81 9.15
N LEU A 67 8.20 -3.25 8.89
CA LEU A 67 9.07 -3.66 7.79
C LEU A 67 9.46 -5.14 7.91
N SER A 68 9.91 -5.54 9.11
CA SER A 68 10.25 -6.94 9.40
C SER A 68 9.06 -7.87 9.21
N GLY A 69 7.87 -7.47 9.66
CA GLY A 69 6.64 -8.24 9.49
C GLY A 69 6.25 -8.42 8.02
N LEU A 70 6.35 -7.36 7.22
CA LEU A 70 6.06 -7.42 5.78
C LEU A 70 7.04 -8.34 5.05
N MET A 71 8.33 -8.26 5.38
CA MET A 71 9.35 -9.14 4.82
C MET A 71 9.12 -10.61 5.20
N GLN A 72 8.69 -10.87 6.45
CA GLN A 72 8.34 -12.21 6.91
C GLN A 72 7.12 -12.76 6.16
N LEU A 73 6.09 -11.92 5.94
CA LEU A 73 4.92 -12.30 5.15
C LEU A 73 5.33 -12.67 3.71
N ALA A 74 6.15 -11.84 3.07
CA ALA A 74 6.64 -12.09 1.72
C ALA A 74 7.43 -13.41 1.63
N ALA A 75 8.32 -13.67 2.59
CA ALA A 75 9.09 -14.90 2.65
C ALA A 75 8.19 -16.14 2.80
N ASN A 76 7.16 -16.05 3.65
CA ASN A 76 6.19 -17.14 3.86
C ASN A 76 5.37 -17.45 2.59
N GLU A 77 5.08 -16.42 1.79
CA GLU A 77 4.34 -16.54 0.52
C GLU A 77 5.27 -16.83 -0.68
N GLY A 78 6.58 -16.91 -0.47
CA GLY A 78 7.55 -17.15 -1.54
C GLY A 78 7.65 -16.00 -2.55
N VAL A 79 7.43 -14.77 -2.11
CA VAL A 79 7.46 -13.55 -2.91
C VAL A 79 8.72 -12.74 -2.59
N VAL A 80 9.41 -12.29 -3.61
CA VAL A 80 10.47 -11.28 -3.44
C VAL A 80 9.82 -9.92 -3.25
N CYS A 81 9.99 -9.33 -2.07
CA CYS A 81 9.44 -8.02 -1.73
C CYS A 81 10.56 -7.03 -1.45
N GLU A 82 10.47 -5.85 -2.04
CA GLU A 82 11.39 -4.73 -1.84
C GLU A 82 10.64 -3.56 -1.21
N PRO A 83 10.62 -3.48 0.12
CA PRO A 83 9.96 -2.39 0.82
C PRO A 83 10.86 -1.17 0.95
N GLU A 84 10.27 0.00 0.76
CA GLU A 84 10.88 1.31 0.93
C GLU A 84 10.08 2.14 1.93
N VAL A 85 10.77 2.76 2.87
CA VAL A 85 10.16 3.70 3.82
C VAL A 85 10.30 5.11 3.25
N ARG A 86 9.19 5.77 2.99
CA ARG A 86 9.14 7.13 2.48
C ARG A 86 8.63 8.08 3.55
N ARG A 87 9.36 9.16 3.78
CA ARG A 87 9.03 10.19 4.77
C ARG A 87 8.71 11.49 4.08
N GLY A 88 7.57 12.08 4.44
CA GLY A 88 7.13 13.37 3.90
C GLY A 88 5.97 13.95 4.69
N GLU A 89 5.57 15.15 4.30
CA GLU A 89 4.45 15.85 4.94
C GLU A 89 3.08 15.28 4.54
N SER A 90 3.03 14.53 3.44
CA SER A 90 1.79 14.00 2.88
C SER A 90 1.93 12.54 2.46
N LEU A 91 1.17 11.65 3.09
CA LEU A 91 1.22 10.21 2.81
C LEU A 91 0.90 9.88 1.35
N PHE A 92 -0.11 10.53 0.75
CA PHE A 92 -0.49 10.24 -0.64
C PHE A 92 0.60 10.66 -1.62
N GLN A 93 1.27 11.76 -1.36
CA GLN A 93 2.36 12.26 -2.18
C GLN A 93 3.51 11.24 -2.24
N GLU A 94 3.89 10.71 -1.08
CA GLU A 94 4.95 9.69 -0.99
C GLU A 94 4.59 8.42 -1.76
N ILE A 95 3.33 8.00 -1.74
CA ILE A 95 2.85 6.85 -2.50
C ILE A 95 2.90 7.13 -4.00
N VAL A 96 2.40 8.27 -4.43
CA VAL A 96 2.34 8.66 -5.84
C VAL A 96 3.73 8.85 -6.42
N ASP A 97 4.62 9.51 -5.68
CA ASP A 97 6.00 9.74 -6.13
C ASP A 97 6.79 8.44 -6.22
N GLU A 98 6.57 7.50 -5.30
CA GLU A 98 7.17 6.16 -5.39
C GLU A 98 6.63 5.40 -6.61
N GLY A 99 5.33 5.47 -6.87
CA GLY A 99 4.74 4.89 -8.07
C GLY A 99 5.34 5.45 -9.36
N ARG A 100 5.61 6.75 -9.42
CA ARG A 100 6.30 7.40 -10.55
C ARG A 100 7.75 6.95 -10.66
N ARG A 101 8.48 6.96 -9.54
CA ARG A 101 9.91 6.56 -9.51
C ARG A 101 10.11 5.15 -10.03
N LEU A 102 9.26 4.23 -9.60
CA LEU A 102 9.30 2.82 -10.00
C LEU A 102 8.64 2.55 -11.36
N ARG A 103 7.96 3.54 -11.95
CA ARG A 103 7.11 3.35 -13.14
C ARG A 103 6.13 2.21 -12.95
N SER A 104 5.48 2.19 -11.79
CA SER A 104 4.48 1.17 -11.47
C SER A 104 3.31 1.23 -12.43
N ASP A 105 2.74 0.09 -12.75
CA ASP A 105 1.54 -0.04 -13.59
C ASP A 105 0.29 -0.39 -12.77
N LEU A 106 0.48 -0.82 -11.52
CA LEU A 106 -0.58 -1.02 -10.55
C LEU A 106 -0.12 -0.63 -9.14
N ILE A 107 -0.87 0.25 -8.49
CA ILE A 107 -0.76 0.53 -7.06
C ILE A 107 -1.88 -0.21 -6.33
N ILE A 108 -1.52 -1.02 -5.33
CA ILE A 108 -2.46 -1.73 -4.48
C ILE A 108 -2.49 -1.01 -3.14
N ILE A 109 -3.68 -0.58 -2.71
CA ILE A 109 -3.86 0.18 -1.48
C ILE A 109 -5.15 -0.25 -0.77
N ARG A 110 -5.12 -0.27 0.56
CA ARG A 110 -6.34 -0.57 1.30
C ARG A 110 -7.30 0.63 1.29
N ARG A 111 -8.57 0.34 1.26
CA ARG A 111 -9.59 1.34 1.50
C ARG A 111 -9.50 1.88 2.92
N ARG A 112 -9.44 3.19 3.06
CA ARG A 112 -9.50 3.89 4.35
C ARG A 112 -10.85 4.61 4.44
N GLY A 113 -11.53 4.49 5.56
CA GLY A 113 -12.79 5.15 5.79
C GLY A 113 -13.28 4.88 7.21
N LYS A 114 -14.19 5.71 7.72
CA LYS A 114 -14.81 5.49 9.04
C LYS A 114 -15.72 4.25 8.97
N PRO A 115 -15.77 3.42 10.02
CA PRO A 115 -16.73 2.32 10.07
C PRO A 115 -18.17 2.89 10.12
N GLY A 116 -19.09 2.30 9.35
CA GLY A 116 -20.50 2.70 9.34
C GLY A 116 -21.21 2.39 8.02
N LEU A 117 -22.52 2.59 7.99
CA LEU A 117 -23.36 2.29 6.82
C LEU A 117 -22.94 3.05 5.54
N LEU A 118 -22.44 4.28 5.70
CA LEU A 118 -21.91 5.10 4.62
C LEU A 118 -20.44 4.83 4.30
N ALA A 119 -19.74 4.03 5.10
CA ALA A 119 -18.33 3.69 4.89
C ALA A 119 -18.10 2.94 3.57
N ASN A 120 -19.12 2.29 3.04
CA ASN A 120 -19.05 1.60 1.76
C ASN A 120 -19.07 2.55 0.56
N LEU A 121 -19.46 3.82 0.76
CA LEU A 121 -19.53 4.84 -0.28
C LEU A 121 -18.37 5.85 -0.20
N LEU A 122 -17.65 5.92 0.92
CA LEU A 122 -16.57 6.88 1.12
C LEU A 122 -15.21 6.16 1.09
N VAL A 123 -14.47 6.47 0.07
CA VAL A 123 -13.04 6.14 -0.02
C VAL A 123 -12.31 7.21 0.80
N GLY A 124 -11.60 6.97 1.84
CA GLY A 124 -10.98 7.99 2.70
C GLY A 124 -10.15 9.02 1.90
N GLU A 125 -9.97 10.21 2.46
CA GLU A 125 -9.34 11.37 1.78
C GLU A 125 -7.98 11.01 1.16
N MET A 126 -7.11 10.33 1.89
CA MET A 126 -5.80 9.92 1.40
C MET A 126 -5.90 9.02 0.16
N VAL A 127 -6.83 8.05 0.15
CA VAL A 127 -7.03 7.16 -0.99
C VAL A 127 -7.62 7.92 -2.18
N SER A 128 -8.54 8.87 -1.95
CA SER A 128 -9.07 9.75 -2.99
C SER A 128 -7.97 10.58 -3.64
N GLN A 129 -7.01 11.08 -2.86
CA GLN A 129 -5.85 11.81 -3.38
C GLN A 129 -4.92 10.90 -4.19
N VAL A 130 -4.68 9.66 -3.74
CA VAL A 130 -3.92 8.69 -4.54
C VAL A 130 -4.61 8.41 -5.86
N LEU A 131 -5.92 8.16 -5.85
CA LEU A 131 -6.70 7.93 -7.08
C LEU A 131 -6.63 9.09 -8.07
N ALA A 132 -6.68 10.33 -7.55
CA ALA A 132 -6.64 11.53 -8.39
C ALA A 132 -5.26 11.80 -9.02
N HIS A 133 -4.18 11.36 -8.39
CA HIS A 133 -2.81 11.73 -8.78
C HIS A 133 -1.93 10.55 -9.21
N ALA A 134 -2.41 9.32 -9.08
CA ALA A 134 -1.65 8.12 -9.43
C ALA A 134 -1.23 8.13 -10.91
N PRO A 135 0.01 7.71 -11.22
CA PRO A 135 0.49 7.63 -12.60
C PRO A 135 -0.04 6.39 -13.35
N CYS A 136 -0.76 5.51 -12.67
CA CYS A 136 -1.17 4.19 -13.17
C CYS A 136 -2.49 3.75 -12.54
N SER A 137 -2.92 2.54 -12.87
CA SER A 137 -4.10 1.91 -12.24
C SER A 137 -3.94 1.78 -10.73
N VAL A 138 -5.05 1.92 -9.99
CA VAL A 138 -5.08 1.77 -8.53
C VAL A 138 -6.11 0.73 -8.15
N LEU A 139 -5.71 -0.28 -7.41
CA LEU A 139 -6.57 -1.29 -6.83
C LEU A 139 -6.83 -0.95 -5.35
N VAL A 140 -8.05 -0.53 -5.06
CA VAL A 140 -8.49 -0.23 -3.70
C VAL A 140 -9.16 -1.44 -3.09
N THR A 141 -8.61 -1.96 -2.00
CA THR A 141 -9.04 -3.23 -1.40
C THR A 141 -9.72 -3.03 -0.05
N PRO A 142 -10.75 -3.80 0.28
CA PRO A 142 -11.31 -3.82 1.63
C PRO A 142 -10.36 -4.52 2.62
N ARG A 143 -10.62 -4.36 3.93
CA ARG A 143 -9.79 -4.95 4.99
C ARG A 143 -9.62 -6.47 4.87
N PHE A 144 -10.66 -7.16 4.43
CA PHE A 144 -10.68 -8.61 4.28
C PHE A 144 -10.69 -9.03 2.81
N ALA A 145 -9.91 -8.33 1.99
CA ALA A 145 -9.81 -8.65 0.57
C ALA A 145 -9.29 -10.07 0.35
N GLN A 146 -9.91 -10.75 -0.60
CA GLN A 146 -9.46 -12.03 -1.13
C GLN A 146 -9.35 -11.91 -2.64
N MET A 147 -8.46 -12.72 -3.23
CA MET A 147 -8.35 -12.78 -4.68
C MET A 147 -9.65 -13.27 -5.29
N TRP A 148 -10.18 -12.56 -6.28
CA TRP A 148 -11.36 -12.99 -7.02
C TRP A 148 -11.07 -14.28 -7.79
N GLN A 149 -12.08 -15.15 -7.86
CA GLN A 149 -11.92 -16.48 -8.45
C GLN A 149 -12.88 -16.75 -9.60
N ARG A 150 -14.00 -16.02 -9.70
CA ARG A 150 -15.08 -16.35 -10.65
C ARG A 150 -15.54 -15.19 -11.50
N HIS A 151 -15.97 -14.11 -10.89
CA HIS A 151 -16.62 -13.01 -11.62
C HIS A 151 -15.99 -11.67 -11.27
N VAL A 152 -15.78 -10.86 -12.30
CA VAL A 152 -15.35 -9.47 -12.19
C VAL A 152 -16.40 -8.62 -12.89
N LEU A 153 -16.99 -7.66 -12.19
CA LEU A 153 -17.89 -6.66 -12.76
C LEU A 153 -17.06 -5.46 -13.21
N VAL A 154 -17.21 -5.11 -14.46
CA VAL A 154 -16.60 -3.89 -15.04
C VAL A 154 -17.70 -2.88 -15.31
N ALA A 155 -17.64 -1.73 -14.66
CA ALA A 155 -18.50 -0.60 -14.97
C ALA A 155 -17.75 0.35 -15.91
N LEU A 156 -18.36 0.71 -17.00
CA LEU A 156 -17.82 1.63 -18.01
C LEU A 156 -18.76 2.81 -18.18
N ASP A 157 -18.21 4.01 -18.34
CA ASP A 157 -18.90 5.23 -18.72
C ASP A 157 -19.16 5.27 -20.23
#